data_2c859d29422dcd830e3b0ce42ddc0118
#
_entry.id   2c859d29422dcd830e3b0ce42ddc0118
#
_cell.length_a   1.000
_cell.length_b   1.000
_cell.length_c   1.000
_cell.angle_alpha   90.00
_cell.angle_beta   90.00
_cell.angle_gamma   90.00
#
_symmetry.space_group_name_H-M   'P 1'
#
loop_
_entity.id
_entity.type
_entity.pdbx_description
1 polymer ?
#
loop_
_entity_poly.entity_id
_entity_poly.type
_entity_poly.pdbx_seq_one_letter_code
_entity_poly.pdbx_strand_id
1 'polypeptide(L)'
;MKKLLAIVFAALMLVSLVACKTEPKEQGKVFNIYAWNEEFKGFFEKYYKVPEGVTVNWIINPSDNGVYQQKLDEALLNQANAADDEKIDLFLAEADYIGKYVESDYTMDISKIGFKNASTMYEYTIKAASDQKGVCKGVSFQCCPAGVIYRKSIAKDVLGTDVPEEVQAALDTWEKFDAVAAQAKEKGYYMTASFAETFRAFSNNCTKPWVDAEGKLQFDDQINAWIAQTDKYVENEYTITAGVWDKEKTDQMFKEGKTMCFFGPAWYYNFCMNNAMDPENGCVGDWCIIKGPQAYFWGGTWLLAAAGSDNTDMLKDIFETFTVNTEVLEKMVKDDNQYVNNTDVVKKFAEDPNYGNTAILDGQNDIAIFYQLAKDIKWENHTNYDQLLNEGLQNKLQEFYKGSVDKETAMNNFYQYIKEVYPNIVLPEA
;
A
#
# COMPACT_ATOMS: atom_id res chain seq x y z
N MET A 1 3.80 48.19 57.17
CA MET A 1 3.14 46.91 56.81
C MET A 1 2.77 46.79 55.35
N LYS A 2 2.21 47.78 54.64
CA LYS A 2 1.82 47.65 53.19
C LYS A 2 2.98 47.49 52.20
N LYS A 3 4.19 47.99 52.52
CA LYS A 3 5.38 47.81 51.62
C LYS A 3 6.09 46.47 51.84
N LEU A 4 5.94 45.81 52.99
CA LEU A 4 6.49 44.46 53.19
C LEU A 4 5.64 43.37 52.51
N LEU A 5 4.31 43.57 52.47
CA LEU A 5 3.42 42.63 51.72
C LEU A 5 3.64 42.62 50.19
N ALA A 6 3.98 43.78 49.60
CA ALA A 6 4.25 43.89 48.17
C ALA A 6 5.54 43.17 47.73
N ILE A 7 6.55 43.15 48.62
CA ILE A 7 7.83 42.45 48.33
C ILE A 7 7.67 40.93 48.45
N VAL A 8 6.85 40.44 49.39
CA VAL A 8 6.57 39.01 49.55
C VAL A 8 5.74 38.48 48.39
N PHE A 9 4.78 39.27 47.88
CA PHE A 9 4.00 38.87 46.68
C PHE A 9 4.84 38.88 45.38
N ALA A 10 5.77 39.83 45.21
CA ALA A 10 6.70 39.86 44.09
C ALA A 10 7.72 38.71 44.13
N ALA A 11 8.18 38.30 45.30
CA ALA A 11 9.06 37.15 45.47
C ALA A 11 8.34 35.80 45.21
N LEU A 12 7.05 35.70 45.57
CA LEU A 12 6.22 34.52 45.27
C LEU A 12 5.87 34.40 43.80
N MET A 13 5.71 35.51 43.06
CA MET A 13 5.52 35.46 41.58
C MET A 13 6.81 35.16 40.80
N LEU A 14 7.98 35.47 41.34
CA LEU A 14 9.27 35.11 40.76
C LEU A 14 9.62 33.63 40.95
N VAL A 15 9.12 33.00 42.01
CA VAL A 15 9.31 31.56 42.25
C VAL A 15 8.34 30.73 41.42
N SER A 16 7.17 31.26 41.00
CA SER A 16 6.23 30.58 40.14
C SER A 16 6.58 30.63 38.62
N LEU A 17 7.59 31.44 38.23
CA LEU A 17 8.07 31.52 36.85
C LEU A 17 9.30 30.63 36.56
N VAL A 18 9.80 29.91 37.57
CA VAL A 18 10.95 28.99 37.41
C VAL A 18 10.53 27.52 37.32
N ALA A 19 9.25 27.21 37.46
CA ALA A 19 8.78 25.82 37.49
C ALA A 19 7.91 25.46 36.29
N CYS A 20 8.44 25.59 35.09
CA CYS A 20 8.01 24.82 33.90
C CYS A 20 9.12 24.82 32.86
N LYS A 21 10.34 24.47 33.24
CA LYS A 21 11.19 23.72 32.33
C LYS A 21 10.77 22.27 32.54
N THR A 22 9.91 21.75 31.68
CA THR A 22 9.84 20.32 31.48
C THR A 22 11.26 19.90 31.11
N GLU A 23 11.92 19.17 32.02
CA GLU A 23 13.17 18.52 31.65
C GLU A 23 12.90 17.71 30.39
N PRO A 24 13.80 17.71 29.42
CA PRO A 24 13.64 16.86 28.25
C PRO A 24 13.42 15.44 28.77
N LYS A 25 12.33 14.79 28.33
CA LYS A 25 12.07 13.40 28.70
C LYS A 25 13.28 12.60 28.24
N GLU A 26 13.92 11.84 29.12
CA GLU A 26 15.04 10.97 28.73
C GLU A 26 14.56 10.02 27.66
N GLN A 27 15.30 9.94 26.56
CA GLN A 27 14.98 9.02 25.47
C GLN A 27 15.35 7.61 25.88
N GLY A 28 14.59 6.60 25.39
CA GLY A 28 14.86 5.20 25.60
C GLY A 28 16.17 4.75 24.96
N LYS A 29 16.66 3.60 25.37
CA LYS A 29 17.87 2.96 24.81
C LYS A 29 17.58 1.73 23.98
N VAL A 30 16.33 1.29 23.98
CA VAL A 30 15.82 0.19 23.16
C VAL A 30 14.73 0.75 22.28
N PHE A 31 14.80 0.46 20.99
CA PHE A 31 13.84 0.89 19.99
C PHE A 31 13.23 -0.36 19.33
N ASN A 32 11.93 -0.60 19.58
CA ASN A 32 11.25 -1.80 19.12
C ASN A 32 10.39 -1.50 17.89
N ILE A 33 10.63 -2.24 16.82
CA ILE A 33 9.93 -2.11 15.53
C ILE A 33 9.16 -3.38 15.22
N TYR A 34 7.84 -3.26 15.00
CA TYR A 34 6.98 -4.33 14.51
C TYR A 34 6.82 -4.24 12.99
N ALA A 35 7.09 -5.35 12.29
CA ALA A 35 6.99 -5.45 10.84
C ALA A 35 6.43 -6.83 10.42
N TRP A 36 5.88 -6.93 9.20
CA TRP A 36 5.43 -8.23 8.65
C TRP A 36 6.45 -8.88 7.71
N ASN A 37 7.47 -8.14 7.28
CA ASN A 37 8.56 -8.62 6.44
C ASN A 37 9.84 -7.83 6.70
N GLU A 38 10.90 -8.13 5.98
CA GLU A 38 12.21 -7.49 6.15
C GLU A 38 12.45 -6.30 5.19
N GLU A 39 11.46 -5.88 4.37
CA GLU A 39 11.66 -4.82 3.38
C GLU A 39 12.16 -3.52 4.03
N PHE A 40 11.37 -2.96 4.96
CA PHE A 40 11.76 -1.72 5.62
C PHE A 40 13.02 -1.87 6.48
N LYS A 41 13.25 -3.05 7.08
CA LYS A 41 14.48 -3.35 7.81
C LYS A 41 15.70 -3.18 6.90
N GLY A 42 15.63 -3.70 5.67
CA GLY A 42 16.72 -3.56 4.69
C GLY A 42 17.01 -2.09 4.36
N PHE A 43 15.98 -1.26 4.15
CA PHE A 43 16.16 0.18 3.93
C PHE A 43 16.67 0.90 5.17
N PHE A 44 16.15 0.56 6.33
CA PHE A 44 16.59 1.12 7.61
C PHE A 44 18.07 0.85 7.85
N GLU A 45 18.52 -0.38 7.74
CA GLU A 45 19.93 -0.76 7.92
C GLU A 45 20.86 -0.12 6.87
N LYS A 46 20.37 0.11 5.66
CA LYS A 46 21.14 0.72 4.56
C LYS A 46 21.25 2.24 4.66
N TYR A 47 20.20 2.92 5.12
CA TYR A 47 20.08 4.37 5.01
C TYR A 47 19.97 5.13 6.33
N TYR A 48 19.67 4.45 7.43
CA TYR A 48 19.52 5.08 8.73
C TYR A 48 20.69 4.78 9.64
N LYS A 49 21.22 5.82 10.28
CA LYS A 49 22.29 5.67 11.27
C LYS A 49 21.70 5.70 12.67
N VAL A 50 21.62 4.54 13.31
CA VAL A 50 21.14 4.42 14.69
C VAL A 50 22.01 5.26 15.63
N PRO A 51 21.40 6.07 16.53
CA PRO A 51 22.13 6.82 17.53
C PRO A 51 23.00 5.94 18.44
N GLU A 52 24.15 6.45 18.90
CA GLU A 52 25.06 5.70 19.76
C GLU A 52 24.38 5.31 21.08
N GLY A 53 24.52 4.05 21.46
CA GLY A 53 23.94 3.51 22.69
C GLY A 53 22.47 3.10 22.60
N VAL A 54 21.84 3.20 21.42
CA VAL A 54 20.50 2.67 21.16
C VAL A 54 20.59 1.28 20.53
N THR A 55 19.80 0.35 21.03
CA THR A 55 19.60 -0.98 20.47
C THR A 55 18.28 -1.01 19.70
N VAL A 56 18.28 -1.45 18.44
CA VAL A 56 17.07 -1.63 17.65
C VAL A 56 16.68 -3.10 17.60
N ASN A 57 15.46 -3.40 18.02
CA ASN A 57 14.88 -4.73 17.96
C ASN A 57 13.81 -4.79 16.85
N TRP A 58 13.90 -5.79 16.02
CA TRP A 58 12.91 -6.08 14.98
C TRP A 58 12.05 -7.26 15.39
N ILE A 59 10.74 -7.04 15.51
CA ILE A 59 9.75 -8.07 15.78
C ILE A 59 8.99 -8.32 14.48
N ILE A 60 9.44 -9.33 13.73
CA ILE A 60 8.91 -9.67 12.42
C ILE A 60 7.98 -10.87 12.52
N ASN A 61 6.72 -10.68 12.12
CA ASN A 61 5.70 -11.72 12.05
C ASN A 61 5.09 -11.72 10.65
N PRO A 62 4.93 -12.87 9.97
CA PRO A 62 4.34 -12.90 8.63
C PRO A 62 2.89 -12.39 8.64
N SER A 63 2.47 -11.78 7.53
CA SER A 63 1.09 -11.29 7.39
C SER A 63 0.07 -12.39 7.06
N ASP A 64 0.55 -13.59 6.70
CA ASP A 64 -0.31 -14.71 6.35
C ASP A 64 -1.35 -14.99 7.43
N ASN A 65 -2.61 -15.17 7.00
CA ASN A 65 -3.75 -15.41 7.88
C ASN A 65 -3.91 -14.38 9.01
N GLY A 66 -3.44 -13.14 8.82
CA GLY A 66 -3.55 -12.06 9.80
C GLY A 66 -2.66 -12.20 11.04
N VAL A 67 -1.67 -13.09 11.03
CA VAL A 67 -0.77 -13.35 12.18
C VAL A 67 -0.06 -12.07 12.63
N TYR A 68 0.46 -11.27 11.69
CA TYR A 68 1.09 -9.99 12.01
C TYR A 68 0.15 -9.05 12.78
N GLN A 69 -1.05 -8.83 12.25
CA GLN A 69 -2.03 -7.92 12.89
C GLN A 69 -2.42 -8.43 14.28
N GLN A 70 -2.65 -9.74 14.43
CA GLN A 70 -2.98 -10.33 15.72
C GLN A 70 -1.87 -10.09 16.75
N LYS A 71 -0.60 -10.32 16.39
CA LYS A 71 0.55 -10.12 17.27
C LYS A 71 0.78 -8.66 17.62
N LEU A 72 0.60 -7.77 16.64
CA LEU A 72 0.68 -6.33 16.86
C LEU A 72 -0.43 -5.85 17.80
N ASP A 73 -1.67 -6.32 17.61
CA ASP A 73 -2.80 -5.99 18.48
C ASP A 73 -2.55 -6.41 19.93
N GLU A 74 -2.09 -7.65 20.15
CA GLU A 74 -1.74 -8.16 21.47
C GLU A 74 -0.69 -7.27 22.16
N ALA A 75 0.34 -6.86 21.42
CA ALA A 75 1.42 -6.03 21.95
C ALA A 75 0.96 -4.59 22.22
N LEU A 76 0.19 -3.96 21.33
CA LEU A 76 -0.37 -2.62 21.52
C LEU A 76 -1.35 -2.56 22.69
N LEU A 77 -2.17 -3.59 22.89
CA LEU A 77 -3.06 -3.71 24.06
C LEU A 77 -2.28 -3.77 25.38
N ASN A 78 -1.08 -4.35 25.37
CA ASN A 78 -0.22 -4.44 26.56
C ASN A 78 0.71 -3.23 26.73
N GLN A 79 0.75 -2.28 25.78
CA GLN A 79 1.69 -1.15 25.72
C GLN A 79 1.79 -0.37 27.04
N ALA A 80 0.66 -0.11 27.70
CA ALA A 80 0.62 0.64 28.95
C ALA A 80 1.23 -0.09 30.14
N ASN A 81 1.32 -1.43 30.09
CA ASN A 81 1.84 -2.29 31.15
C ASN A 81 3.26 -2.80 30.85
N ALA A 82 3.75 -2.60 29.63
CA ALA A 82 5.09 -3.01 29.23
C ALA A 82 6.17 -2.20 29.95
N ALA A 83 7.30 -2.83 30.26
CA ALA A 83 8.49 -2.10 30.71
C ALA A 83 8.98 -1.17 29.58
N ASP A 84 9.69 -0.10 29.91
CA ASP A 84 10.09 0.91 28.92
C ASP A 84 10.88 0.28 27.75
N ASP A 85 11.79 -0.64 28.03
CA ASP A 85 12.57 -1.36 27.00
C ASP A 85 11.74 -2.40 26.17
N GLU A 86 10.51 -2.68 26.56
CA GLU A 86 9.59 -3.64 25.89
C GLU A 86 8.47 -2.94 25.13
N LYS A 87 8.33 -1.61 25.29
CA LYS A 87 7.33 -0.84 24.55
C LYS A 87 7.60 -0.84 23.06
N ILE A 88 6.53 -0.89 22.29
CA ILE A 88 6.61 -0.65 20.85
C ILE A 88 6.89 0.85 20.64
N ASP A 89 7.83 1.17 19.77
CA ASP A 89 8.11 2.53 19.33
C ASP A 89 7.51 2.81 17.95
N LEU A 90 7.81 1.92 17.01
CA LEU A 90 7.41 2.00 15.62
C LEU A 90 6.73 0.71 15.20
N PHE A 91 5.64 0.80 14.46
CA PHE A 91 5.07 -0.35 13.80
C PHE A 91 4.65 -0.03 12.38
N LEU A 92 4.67 -1.03 11.53
CA LEU A 92 4.32 -0.88 10.13
C LEU A 92 2.85 -1.23 9.92
N ALA A 93 2.18 -0.49 9.04
CA ALA A 93 0.84 -0.83 8.56
C ALA A 93 0.78 -0.75 7.05
N GLU A 94 0.06 -1.68 6.46
CA GLU A 94 -0.19 -1.74 5.02
C GLU A 94 -1.50 -1.03 4.70
N ALA A 95 -1.66 -0.54 3.47
CA ALA A 95 -2.80 0.24 3.02
C ALA A 95 -4.17 -0.38 3.34
N ASP A 96 -4.30 -1.70 3.21
CA ASP A 96 -5.58 -2.38 3.36
C ASP A 96 -6.12 -2.35 4.82
N TYR A 97 -5.23 -2.19 5.83
CA TYR A 97 -5.63 -2.21 7.24
C TYR A 97 -5.12 -1.04 8.09
N ILE A 98 -4.47 -0.05 7.48
CA ILE A 98 -3.98 1.13 8.22
C ILE A 98 -5.09 1.86 8.97
N GLY A 99 -6.29 1.92 8.41
CA GLY A 99 -7.45 2.58 9.00
C GLY A 99 -7.74 2.12 10.44
N LYS A 100 -7.62 0.82 10.72
CA LYS A 100 -7.77 0.25 12.06
C LYS A 100 -6.84 0.91 13.09
N TYR A 101 -5.59 1.16 12.71
CA TYR A 101 -4.58 1.68 13.63
C TYR A 101 -4.63 3.20 13.75
N VAL A 102 -4.89 3.94 12.67
CA VAL A 102 -5.01 5.40 12.75
C VAL A 102 -6.25 5.85 13.53
N GLU A 103 -7.33 5.06 13.53
CA GLU A 103 -8.52 5.34 14.35
C GLU A 103 -8.34 4.95 15.82
N SER A 104 -7.27 4.23 16.18
CA SER A 104 -7.02 3.78 17.53
C SER A 104 -6.27 4.81 18.38
N ASP A 105 -6.42 4.69 19.71
CA ASP A 105 -5.63 5.46 20.69
C ASP A 105 -4.21 4.89 20.89
N TYR A 106 -3.90 3.75 20.26
CA TYR A 106 -2.57 3.12 20.32
C TYR A 106 -1.57 3.74 19.35
N THR A 107 -2.02 4.64 18.46
CA THR A 107 -1.17 5.34 17.50
C THR A 107 -1.06 6.81 17.83
N MET A 108 0.17 7.34 17.88
CA MET A 108 0.47 8.69 18.28
C MET A 108 0.22 9.70 17.16
N ASP A 109 -0.32 10.88 17.50
CA ASP A 109 -0.28 12.06 16.65
C ASP A 109 1.17 12.50 16.42
N ILE A 110 1.61 12.45 15.15
CA ILE A 110 3.01 12.76 14.79
C ILE A 110 3.41 14.21 15.05
N SER A 111 2.46 15.12 15.19
CA SER A 111 2.76 16.50 15.61
C SER A 111 3.32 16.58 17.02
N LYS A 112 2.99 15.62 17.90
CA LYS A 112 3.49 15.54 19.28
C LYS A 112 4.96 15.18 19.38
N ILE A 113 5.51 14.52 18.36
CA ILE A 113 6.96 14.27 18.24
C ILE A 113 7.67 15.40 17.45
N GLY A 114 6.94 16.45 17.08
CA GLY A 114 7.48 17.59 16.35
C GLY A 114 7.68 17.34 14.86
N PHE A 115 7.12 16.27 14.30
CA PHE A 115 7.13 16.02 12.87
C PHE A 115 5.97 16.75 12.18
N LYS A 116 6.22 17.25 10.97
CA LYS A 116 5.20 17.85 10.10
C LYS A 116 5.35 17.29 8.70
N ASN A 117 4.23 16.89 8.09
CA ASN A 117 4.20 16.46 6.72
C ASN A 117 4.79 17.53 5.80
N ALA A 118 5.73 17.13 4.95
CA ALA A 118 6.29 18.00 3.93
C ALA A 118 5.26 18.20 2.81
N SER A 119 5.25 19.38 2.20
CA SER A 119 4.40 19.69 1.04
C SER A 119 4.74 18.88 -0.21
N THR A 120 5.85 18.17 -0.18
CA THR A 120 6.31 17.26 -1.23
C THR A 120 5.76 15.84 -1.09
N MET A 121 5.08 15.51 0.01
CA MET A 121 4.42 14.21 0.19
C MET A 121 3.11 14.16 -0.60
N TYR A 122 2.78 12.98 -1.11
CA TYR A 122 1.51 12.78 -1.80
C TYR A 122 0.32 12.84 -0.82
N GLU A 123 -0.72 13.60 -1.19
CA GLU A 123 -1.88 13.85 -0.33
C GLU A 123 -2.59 12.57 0.10
N TYR A 124 -2.73 11.59 -0.80
CA TYR A 124 -3.42 10.34 -0.47
C TYR A 124 -2.67 9.54 0.62
N THR A 125 -1.33 9.62 0.67
CA THR A 125 -0.55 8.94 1.72
C THR A 125 -0.75 9.58 3.10
N ILE A 126 -0.93 10.90 3.13
CA ILE A 126 -1.23 11.65 4.35
C ILE A 126 -2.67 11.35 4.81
N LYS A 127 -3.63 11.32 3.88
CA LYS A 127 -5.02 10.95 4.19
C LYS A 127 -5.12 9.54 4.77
N ALA A 128 -4.43 8.57 4.17
CA ALA A 128 -4.39 7.20 4.66
C ALA A 128 -3.83 7.07 6.08
N ALA A 129 -2.85 7.92 6.44
CA ALA A 129 -2.26 7.97 7.78
C ALA A 129 -3.01 8.88 8.76
N SER A 130 -4.16 9.40 8.39
CA SER A 130 -4.94 10.33 9.22
C SER A 130 -6.25 9.70 9.69
N ASP A 131 -6.63 9.98 10.94
CA ASP A 131 -7.93 9.58 11.47
C ASP A 131 -9.07 10.45 10.90
N GLN A 132 -10.33 10.09 11.20
CA GLN A 132 -11.52 10.81 10.76
C GLN A 132 -11.58 12.28 11.23
N LYS A 133 -10.76 12.67 12.22
CA LYS A 133 -10.62 14.05 12.69
C LYS A 133 -9.53 14.81 11.95
N GLY A 134 -8.84 14.15 11.01
CA GLY A 134 -7.73 14.70 10.25
C GLY A 134 -6.41 14.74 11.02
N VAL A 135 -6.28 14.00 12.12
CA VAL A 135 -5.02 13.89 12.88
C VAL A 135 -4.13 12.86 12.21
N CYS A 136 -2.98 13.30 11.69
CA CYS A 136 -2.01 12.41 11.07
C CYS A 136 -1.20 11.65 12.13
N LYS A 137 -1.09 10.33 11.97
CA LYS A 137 -0.50 9.42 12.94
C LYS A 137 0.70 8.61 12.40
N GLY A 138 1.12 8.88 11.19
CA GLY A 138 2.26 8.21 10.58
C GLY A 138 2.64 8.79 9.24
N VAL A 139 3.64 8.19 8.60
CA VAL A 139 4.11 8.58 7.28
C VAL A 139 4.34 7.34 6.41
N SER A 140 4.23 7.47 5.11
CA SER A 140 4.67 6.40 4.20
C SER A 140 6.02 6.77 3.59
N PHE A 141 6.96 5.84 3.56
CA PHE A 141 8.24 6.02 2.87
C PHE A 141 8.13 5.75 1.37
N GLN A 142 7.13 5.00 0.95
CA GLN A 142 6.87 4.64 -0.44
C GLN A 142 5.46 5.02 -0.86
N CYS A 143 5.30 5.34 -2.13
CA CYS A 143 4.01 5.41 -2.79
C CYS A 143 3.91 4.24 -3.76
N CYS A 144 2.72 3.70 -3.95
CA CYS A 144 2.52 2.52 -4.77
C CYS A 144 1.50 2.77 -5.88
N PRO A 145 1.68 3.85 -6.71
CA PRO A 145 0.91 3.96 -7.94
C PRO A 145 1.18 2.73 -8.79
N ALA A 146 0.16 2.20 -9.43
CA ALA A 146 0.26 0.96 -10.16
C ALA A 146 -0.25 1.11 -11.59
N GLY A 147 0.39 0.42 -12.51
CA GLY A 147 0.08 0.44 -13.93
C GLY A 147 -0.14 -0.95 -14.51
N VAL A 148 -0.24 -1.03 -15.82
CA VAL A 148 -0.33 -2.28 -16.56
C VAL A 148 1.05 -2.65 -17.09
N ILE A 149 1.57 -3.77 -16.63
CA ILE A 149 2.82 -4.38 -17.08
C ILE A 149 2.46 -5.36 -18.18
N TYR A 150 2.95 -5.14 -19.39
CA TYR A 150 2.60 -6.00 -20.53
C TYR A 150 3.81 -6.71 -21.11
N ARG A 151 3.55 -7.85 -21.71
CA ARG A 151 4.52 -8.67 -22.42
C ARG A 151 4.70 -8.16 -23.85
N LYS A 152 5.89 -7.59 -24.18
CA LYS A 152 6.20 -6.97 -25.49
C LYS A 152 5.98 -7.93 -26.65
N SER A 153 6.51 -9.14 -26.53
CA SER A 153 6.38 -10.17 -27.59
C SER A 153 4.92 -10.54 -27.87
N ILE A 154 4.09 -10.64 -26.81
CA ILE A 154 2.66 -10.95 -26.96
C ILE A 154 1.91 -9.73 -27.52
N ALA A 155 2.20 -8.53 -27.03
CA ALA A 155 1.60 -7.30 -27.58
C ALA A 155 1.92 -7.15 -29.07
N LYS A 156 3.16 -7.44 -29.47
CA LYS A 156 3.57 -7.42 -30.88
C LYS A 156 2.75 -8.38 -31.72
N ASP A 157 2.49 -9.60 -31.26
CA ASP A 157 1.67 -10.55 -31.95
C ASP A 157 0.20 -10.13 -31.98
N VAL A 158 -0.37 -9.72 -30.85
CA VAL A 158 -1.80 -9.38 -30.71
C VAL A 158 -2.16 -8.09 -31.44
N LEU A 159 -1.39 -7.01 -31.20
CA LEU A 159 -1.67 -5.65 -31.66
C LEU A 159 -0.89 -5.23 -32.90
N GLY A 160 0.13 -6.01 -33.31
CA GLY A 160 1.07 -5.64 -34.36
C GLY A 160 2.16 -4.66 -33.92
N THR A 161 2.15 -4.23 -32.65
CA THR A 161 3.10 -3.29 -32.06
C THR A 161 3.46 -3.70 -30.63
N ASP A 162 4.67 -3.34 -30.22
CA ASP A 162 5.19 -3.46 -28.85
C ASP A 162 5.61 -2.09 -28.28
N VAL A 163 5.37 -1.01 -29.01
CA VAL A 163 5.70 0.37 -28.63
C VAL A 163 4.76 0.83 -27.50
N PRO A 164 5.31 1.29 -26.35
CA PRO A 164 4.48 1.60 -25.18
C PRO A 164 3.36 2.61 -25.44
N GLU A 165 3.61 3.65 -26.22
CA GLU A 165 2.61 4.68 -26.53
C GLU A 165 1.45 4.12 -27.37
N GLU A 166 1.75 3.22 -28.32
CA GLU A 166 0.74 2.58 -29.17
C GLU A 166 -0.04 1.53 -28.38
N VAL A 167 0.63 0.74 -27.53
CA VAL A 167 -0.01 -0.21 -26.62
C VAL A 167 -0.90 0.52 -25.62
N GLN A 168 -0.44 1.66 -25.05
CA GLN A 168 -1.27 2.51 -24.20
C GLN A 168 -2.53 2.98 -24.93
N ALA A 169 -2.42 3.45 -26.18
CA ALA A 169 -3.56 3.92 -26.96
C ALA A 169 -4.58 2.79 -27.26
N ALA A 170 -4.12 1.54 -27.32
CA ALA A 170 -4.97 0.36 -27.48
C ALA A 170 -5.62 -0.11 -26.16
N LEU A 171 -5.09 0.29 -25.00
CA LEU A 171 -5.51 -0.17 -23.67
C LEU A 171 -5.95 0.97 -22.72
N ASP A 172 -6.23 2.18 -23.22
CA ASP A 172 -6.47 3.38 -22.42
C ASP A 172 -7.89 3.48 -21.81
N THR A 173 -8.80 2.57 -22.20
CA THR A 173 -10.15 2.44 -21.60
C THR A 173 -10.48 0.97 -21.37
N TRP A 174 -11.44 0.70 -20.47
CA TRP A 174 -11.89 -0.66 -20.21
C TRP A 174 -12.54 -1.31 -21.45
N GLU A 175 -13.26 -0.54 -22.27
CA GLU A 175 -13.85 -1.03 -23.50
C GLU A 175 -12.79 -1.49 -24.52
N LYS A 176 -11.70 -0.72 -24.65
CA LYS A 176 -10.57 -1.09 -25.51
C LYS A 176 -9.81 -2.27 -24.93
N PHE A 177 -9.58 -2.27 -23.60
CA PHE A 177 -8.93 -3.37 -22.90
C PHE A 177 -9.68 -4.70 -23.14
N ASP A 178 -11.00 -4.67 -23.01
CA ASP A 178 -11.89 -5.82 -23.30
C ASP A 178 -11.86 -6.25 -24.76
N ALA A 179 -11.77 -5.29 -25.69
CA ALA A 179 -11.67 -5.61 -27.12
C ALA A 179 -10.33 -6.30 -27.45
N VAL A 180 -9.24 -5.87 -26.83
CA VAL A 180 -7.92 -6.51 -26.97
C VAL A 180 -7.91 -7.89 -26.31
N ALA A 181 -8.65 -8.10 -25.21
CA ALA A 181 -8.79 -9.42 -24.60
C ALA A 181 -9.37 -10.45 -25.58
N ALA A 182 -10.38 -10.07 -26.36
CA ALA A 182 -10.92 -10.93 -27.42
C ALA A 182 -9.88 -11.23 -28.50
N GLN A 183 -9.12 -10.23 -28.95
CA GLN A 183 -8.06 -10.43 -29.97
C GLN A 183 -6.93 -11.33 -29.41
N ALA A 184 -6.55 -11.18 -28.17
CA ALA A 184 -5.55 -12.03 -27.52
C ALA A 184 -6.02 -13.49 -27.49
N LYS A 185 -7.28 -13.73 -27.14
CA LYS A 185 -7.87 -15.07 -27.13
C LYS A 185 -7.87 -15.73 -28.51
N GLU A 186 -8.22 -14.99 -29.57
CA GLU A 186 -8.17 -15.51 -30.96
C GLU A 186 -6.77 -16.01 -31.36
N LYS A 187 -5.72 -15.45 -30.74
CA LYS A 187 -4.32 -15.84 -30.95
C LYS A 187 -3.80 -16.84 -29.92
N GLY A 188 -4.65 -17.31 -29.01
CA GLY A 188 -4.30 -18.31 -28.00
C GLY A 188 -3.60 -17.75 -26.77
N TYR A 189 -3.76 -16.46 -26.51
CA TYR A 189 -3.27 -15.77 -25.30
C TYR A 189 -4.40 -15.47 -24.32
N TYR A 190 -4.02 -15.27 -23.07
CA TYR A 190 -4.87 -14.68 -22.03
C TYR A 190 -4.58 -13.17 -21.93
N MET A 191 -5.60 -12.39 -21.62
CA MET A 191 -5.41 -10.96 -21.32
C MET A 191 -4.81 -10.75 -19.95
N THR A 192 -5.30 -11.51 -18.95
CA THR A 192 -4.82 -11.43 -17.55
C THR A 192 -4.51 -12.83 -17.00
N ALA A 193 -3.66 -12.87 -15.94
CA ALA A 193 -3.21 -14.12 -15.32
C ALA A 193 -3.97 -14.47 -14.03
N SER A 194 -4.97 -13.68 -13.67
CA SER A 194 -5.81 -13.90 -12.50
C SER A 194 -7.20 -13.33 -12.75
N PHE A 195 -8.23 -14.02 -12.25
CA PHE A 195 -9.58 -13.48 -12.26
C PHE A 195 -9.67 -12.15 -11.48
N ALA A 196 -8.82 -11.96 -10.48
CA ALA A 196 -8.79 -10.77 -9.64
C ALA A 196 -7.74 -9.72 -10.07
N GLU A 197 -7.11 -9.88 -11.23
CA GLU A 197 -6.01 -9.01 -11.69
C GLU A 197 -6.41 -7.52 -11.71
N THR A 198 -7.61 -7.21 -12.17
CA THR A 198 -8.10 -5.84 -12.31
C THR A 198 -8.81 -5.31 -11.07
N PHE A 199 -9.03 -6.13 -10.04
CA PHE A 199 -9.84 -5.79 -8.87
C PHE A 199 -9.45 -4.45 -8.24
N ARG A 200 -8.15 -4.23 -8.00
CA ARG A 200 -7.69 -3.01 -7.34
C ARG A 200 -7.88 -1.75 -8.19
N ALA A 201 -7.82 -1.87 -9.51
CA ALA A 201 -8.11 -0.74 -10.39
C ALA A 201 -9.56 -0.28 -10.26
N PHE A 202 -10.50 -1.21 -10.05
CA PHE A 202 -11.89 -0.87 -9.76
C PHE A 202 -12.10 -0.45 -8.31
N SER A 203 -11.67 -1.24 -7.33
CA SER A 203 -11.96 -0.99 -5.91
C SER A 203 -11.39 0.31 -5.38
N ASN A 204 -10.21 0.74 -5.85
CA ASN A 204 -9.63 2.04 -5.46
C ASN A 204 -10.43 3.25 -5.99
N ASN A 205 -11.31 3.05 -6.96
CA ASN A 205 -12.08 4.09 -7.58
C ASN A 205 -13.57 4.07 -7.18
N CYS A 206 -13.90 3.36 -6.10
CA CYS A 206 -15.24 3.34 -5.54
C CYS A 206 -15.71 4.74 -5.12
N THR A 207 -16.96 5.05 -5.43
CA THR A 207 -17.60 6.32 -5.12
C THR A 207 -18.39 6.28 -3.81
N LYS A 208 -18.55 5.10 -3.22
CA LYS A 208 -19.18 4.84 -1.92
C LYS A 208 -18.39 3.78 -1.17
N PRO A 209 -18.41 3.83 0.18
CA PRO A 209 -17.80 2.78 0.99
C PRO A 209 -18.61 1.48 0.94
N TRP A 210 -18.00 0.38 1.37
CA TRP A 210 -18.70 -0.91 1.51
C TRP A 210 -19.88 -0.88 2.46
N VAL A 211 -19.80 -0.04 3.48
CA VAL A 211 -20.84 0.06 4.53
C VAL A 211 -21.22 1.53 4.67
N ASP A 212 -22.51 1.85 4.54
CA ASP A 212 -23.01 3.21 4.68
C ASP A 212 -23.08 3.66 6.16
N ALA A 213 -23.48 4.92 6.37
CA ALA A 213 -23.58 5.50 7.71
C ALA A 213 -24.66 4.81 8.60
N GLU A 214 -25.61 4.12 8.00
CA GLU A 214 -26.66 3.35 8.67
C GLU A 214 -26.21 1.90 8.95
N GLY A 215 -24.97 1.51 8.59
CA GLY A 215 -24.43 0.18 8.78
C GLY A 215 -24.90 -0.83 7.73
N LYS A 216 -25.41 -0.40 6.57
CA LYS A 216 -25.87 -1.29 5.51
C LYS A 216 -24.75 -1.57 4.50
N LEU A 217 -24.64 -2.86 4.13
CA LEU A 217 -23.77 -3.28 3.03
C LEU A 217 -24.25 -2.68 1.71
N GLN A 218 -23.34 -2.13 0.92
CA GLN A 218 -23.60 -1.66 -0.43
C GLN A 218 -22.52 -2.11 -1.39
N PHE A 219 -22.95 -2.36 -2.63
CA PHE A 219 -22.03 -2.62 -3.73
C PHE A 219 -21.89 -1.34 -4.55
N ASP A 220 -20.67 -0.82 -4.64
CA ASP A 220 -20.38 0.30 -5.54
C ASP A 220 -20.47 -0.15 -7.00
N ASP A 221 -20.76 0.80 -7.91
CA ASP A 221 -20.82 0.52 -9.34
C ASP A 221 -19.49 0.02 -9.89
N GLN A 222 -18.35 0.40 -9.31
CA GLN A 222 -17.03 -0.12 -9.66
C GLN A 222 -16.88 -1.60 -9.30
N ILE A 223 -17.36 -2.00 -8.13
CA ILE A 223 -17.35 -3.42 -7.72
C ILE A 223 -18.25 -4.26 -8.64
N ASN A 224 -19.44 -3.74 -8.96
CA ASN A 224 -20.34 -4.41 -9.90
C ASN A 224 -19.73 -4.51 -11.32
N ALA A 225 -19.04 -3.46 -11.77
CA ALA A 225 -18.36 -3.44 -13.06
C ALA A 225 -17.21 -4.46 -13.09
N TRP A 226 -16.43 -4.59 -12.00
CA TRP A 226 -15.40 -5.62 -11.88
C TRP A 226 -16.00 -7.03 -11.93
N ILE A 227 -17.08 -7.29 -11.20
CA ILE A 227 -17.75 -8.60 -11.24
C ILE A 227 -18.21 -8.92 -12.67
N ALA A 228 -18.85 -7.96 -13.36
CA ALA A 228 -19.32 -8.15 -14.73
C ALA A 228 -18.16 -8.38 -15.72
N GLN A 229 -17.05 -7.65 -15.59
CA GLN A 229 -15.86 -7.87 -16.40
C GLN A 229 -15.26 -9.26 -16.14
N THR A 230 -15.16 -9.66 -14.88
CA THR A 230 -14.57 -10.94 -14.49
C THR A 230 -15.42 -12.11 -14.97
N ASP A 231 -16.75 -12.04 -14.85
CA ASP A 231 -17.68 -13.03 -15.39
C ASP A 231 -17.42 -13.23 -16.91
N LYS A 232 -17.38 -12.12 -17.67
CA LYS A 232 -17.10 -12.13 -19.10
C LYS A 232 -15.71 -12.74 -19.40
N TYR A 233 -14.70 -12.41 -18.59
CA TYR A 233 -13.32 -12.88 -18.79
C TYR A 233 -13.17 -14.37 -18.53
N VAL A 234 -13.83 -14.89 -17.51
CA VAL A 234 -13.83 -16.33 -17.21
C VAL A 234 -14.65 -17.10 -18.25
N GLU A 235 -15.86 -16.62 -18.60
CA GLU A 235 -16.74 -17.25 -19.59
C GLU A 235 -16.07 -17.38 -20.97
N ASN A 236 -15.32 -16.33 -21.40
CA ASN A 236 -14.66 -16.31 -22.70
C ASN A 236 -13.19 -16.79 -22.63
N GLU A 237 -12.74 -17.26 -21.48
CA GLU A 237 -11.34 -17.67 -21.24
C GLU A 237 -10.32 -16.58 -21.60
N TYR A 238 -10.61 -15.31 -21.28
CA TYR A 238 -9.67 -14.20 -21.41
C TYR A 238 -8.70 -14.14 -20.22
N THR A 239 -8.99 -14.85 -19.16
CA THR A 239 -8.15 -14.98 -17.95
C THR A 239 -8.09 -16.43 -17.51
N ILE A 240 -7.09 -16.75 -16.68
CA ILE A 240 -7.11 -17.98 -15.90
C ILE A 240 -7.81 -17.73 -14.54
N THR A 241 -8.33 -18.78 -13.91
CA THR A 241 -9.10 -18.68 -12.64
C THR A 241 -8.22 -18.73 -11.39
N ALA A 242 -6.93 -18.46 -11.53
CA ALA A 242 -5.97 -18.33 -10.44
C ALA A 242 -6.27 -17.10 -9.58
N GLY A 243 -6.02 -17.17 -8.29
CA GLY A 243 -5.97 -16.01 -7.41
C GLY A 243 -4.70 -15.17 -7.65
N VAL A 244 -4.68 -13.95 -7.10
CA VAL A 244 -3.56 -13.01 -7.31
C VAL A 244 -2.23 -13.55 -6.79
N TRP A 245 -2.26 -14.40 -5.75
CA TRP A 245 -1.07 -14.99 -5.13
C TRP A 245 -0.83 -16.46 -5.49
N ASP A 246 -1.68 -17.04 -6.36
CA ASP A 246 -1.55 -18.43 -6.77
C ASP A 246 -0.32 -18.62 -7.67
N LYS A 247 0.30 -19.79 -7.55
CA LYS A 247 1.48 -20.16 -8.36
C LYS A 247 1.18 -20.13 -9.86
N GLU A 248 -0.02 -20.54 -10.27
CA GLU A 248 -0.47 -20.58 -11.65
C GLU A 248 -0.40 -19.18 -12.30
N LYS A 249 -0.64 -18.11 -11.56
CA LYS A 249 -0.47 -16.74 -12.03
C LYS A 249 1.00 -16.42 -12.30
N THR A 250 1.88 -16.72 -11.34
CA THR A 250 3.30 -16.40 -11.49
C THR A 250 3.99 -17.24 -12.55
N ASP A 251 3.52 -18.46 -12.79
CA ASP A 251 3.99 -19.32 -13.89
C ASP A 251 3.74 -18.70 -15.28
N GLN A 252 2.73 -17.83 -15.42
CA GLN A 252 2.50 -17.09 -16.66
C GLN A 252 3.60 -16.05 -16.98
N MET A 253 4.49 -15.77 -16.04
CA MET A 253 5.61 -14.83 -16.23
C MET A 253 6.87 -15.50 -16.81
N PHE A 254 6.93 -16.83 -16.89
CA PHE A 254 7.97 -17.52 -17.65
C PHE A 254 7.85 -17.22 -19.16
N LYS A 255 8.94 -17.42 -19.90
CA LYS A 255 8.97 -17.20 -21.36
C LYS A 255 7.89 -17.96 -22.15
N GLU A 256 7.48 -19.14 -21.66
CA GLU A 256 6.42 -19.96 -22.25
C GLU A 256 5.01 -19.53 -21.81
N GLY A 257 4.89 -18.60 -20.88
CA GLY A 257 3.60 -18.09 -20.43
C GLY A 257 2.87 -17.36 -21.54
N LYS A 258 1.54 -17.37 -21.47
CA LYS A 258 0.66 -16.87 -22.52
C LYS A 258 -0.19 -15.67 -22.09
N THR A 259 0.16 -15.02 -21.01
CA THR A 259 -0.59 -13.85 -20.52
C THR A 259 0.06 -12.55 -20.96
N MET A 260 -0.77 -11.67 -21.52
CA MET A 260 -0.34 -10.38 -22.06
C MET A 260 -0.12 -9.33 -20.99
N CYS A 261 -1.03 -9.20 -20.02
CA CYS A 261 -1.05 -8.09 -19.06
C CYS A 261 -1.07 -8.56 -17.62
N PHE A 262 -0.31 -7.83 -16.77
CA PHE A 262 -0.28 -7.93 -15.32
C PHE A 262 -0.45 -6.52 -14.74
N PHE A 263 -0.91 -6.42 -13.50
CA PHE A 263 -1.18 -5.15 -12.84
C PHE A 263 -0.31 -5.02 -11.60
N GLY A 264 0.49 -3.95 -11.50
CA GLY A 264 1.37 -3.79 -10.34
C GLY A 264 2.09 -2.45 -10.25
N PRO A 265 2.53 -2.09 -9.03
CA PRO A 265 3.39 -0.95 -8.73
C PRO A 265 4.89 -1.32 -8.83
N ALA A 266 5.79 -0.38 -8.47
CA ALA A 266 7.23 -0.58 -8.57
C ALA A 266 7.75 -1.80 -7.79
N TRP A 267 7.25 -2.06 -6.57
CA TRP A 267 7.67 -3.22 -5.78
C TRP A 267 7.30 -4.57 -6.42
N TYR A 268 6.32 -4.58 -7.35
CA TYR A 268 5.83 -5.80 -8.00
C TYR A 268 6.94 -6.55 -8.75
N TYR A 269 7.89 -5.82 -9.34
CA TYR A 269 9.03 -6.42 -10.04
C TYR A 269 9.86 -7.32 -9.11
N ASN A 270 10.15 -6.85 -7.89
CA ASN A 270 11.00 -7.54 -6.94
C ASN A 270 10.30 -8.69 -6.20
N PHE A 271 8.99 -8.57 -5.98
CA PHE A 271 8.24 -9.56 -5.18
C PHE A 271 7.47 -10.57 -6.03
N CYS A 272 6.96 -10.16 -7.20
CA CYS A 272 6.03 -10.98 -7.97
C CYS A 272 6.62 -11.50 -9.28
N MET A 273 7.65 -10.86 -9.86
CA MET A 273 8.13 -11.18 -11.19
C MET A 273 9.41 -12.05 -11.20
N ASN A 274 9.65 -12.82 -10.14
CA ASN A 274 10.82 -13.71 -10.05
C ASN A 274 10.90 -14.72 -11.21
N ASN A 275 9.75 -15.24 -11.67
CA ASN A 275 9.70 -16.18 -12.79
C ASN A 275 10.08 -15.51 -14.12
N ALA A 276 9.77 -14.22 -14.29
CA ALA A 276 10.23 -13.45 -15.45
C ALA A 276 11.74 -13.21 -15.42
N MET A 277 12.35 -13.21 -14.23
CA MET A 277 13.77 -13.00 -14.02
C MET A 277 14.57 -14.31 -13.91
N ASP A 278 13.92 -15.47 -14.02
CA ASP A 278 14.59 -16.77 -14.00
C ASP A 278 15.68 -16.85 -15.08
N PRO A 279 16.93 -17.24 -14.75
CA PRO A 279 18.04 -17.24 -15.72
C PRO A 279 17.85 -18.17 -16.92
N GLU A 280 17.07 -19.26 -16.77
CA GLU A 280 16.90 -20.29 -17.79
C GLU A 280 15.57 -20.14 -18.54
N ASN A 281 14.50 -19.84 -17.81
CA ASN A 281 13.13 -19.86 -18.31
C ASN A 281 12.44 -18.48 -18.25
N GLY A 282 13.12 -17.46 -17.77
CA GLY A 282 12.61 -16.11 -17.72
C GLY A 282 12.64 -15.40 -19.08
N CYS A 283 12.18 -14.16 -19.06
CA CYS A 283 12.09 -13.31 -20.26
C CYS A 283 12.37 -11.84 -19.90
N VAL A 284 13.49 -11.60 -19.24
CA VAL A 284 13.98 -10.26 -18.91
C VAL A 284 14.07 -9.42 -20.18
N GLY A 285 13.61 -8.16 -20.12
CA GLY A 285 13.58 -7.25 -21.26
C GLY A 285 12.39 -7.43 -22.23
N ASP A 286 11.55 -8.46 -22.02
CA ASP A 286 10.32 -8.65 -22.79
C ASP A 286 9.09 -7.96 -22.13
N TRP A 287 9.33 -6.99 -21.25
CA TRP A 287 8.28 -6.32 -20.51
C TRP A 287 8.37 -4.81 -20.64
N CYS A 288 7.22 -4.16 -20.62
CA CYS A 288 7.07 -2.72 -20.45
C CYS A 288 5.89 -2.41 -19.54
N ILE A 289 5.88 -1.19 -18.97
CA ILE A 289 4.76 -0.69 -18.20
C ILE A 289 4.09 0.49 -18.91
N ILE A 290 2.76 0.56 -18.80
CA ILE A 290 1.92 1.66 -19.28
C ILE A 290 0.93 2.05 -18.19
N LYS A 291 0.25 3.17 -18.35
CA LYS A 291 -0.76 3.62 -17.38
C LYS A 291 -1.97 2.67 -17.32
N GLY A 292 -2.32 2.08 -18.46
CA GLY A 292 -3.55 1.28 -18.59
C GLY A 292 -4.81 2.14 -18.61
N PRO A 293 -5.98 1.52 -18.39
CA PRO A 293 -7.28 2.20 -18.50
C PRO A 293 -7.64 3.10 -17.31
N GLN A 294 -7.03 2.89 -16.14
CA GLN A 294 -7.42 3.57 -14.91
C GLN A 294 -6.28 3.61 -13.91
N ALA A 295 -6.05 4.78 -13.28
CA ALA A 295 -5.07 4.93 -12.21
C ALA A 295 -5.58 4.24 -10.93
N TYR A 296 -4.66 3.58 -10.22
CA TYR A 296 -4.92 2.94 -8.94
C TYR A 296 -3.61 2.81 -8.15
N PHE A 297 -3.70 2.46 -6.88
CA PHE A 297 -2.54 2.06 -6.08
C PHE A 297 -2.70 0.64 -5.56
N TRP A 298 -1.57 0.00 -5.27
CA TRP A 298 -1.59 -1.30 -4.61
C TRP A 298 -0.53 -1.37 -3.53
N GLY A 299 -1.00 -1.59 -2.28
CA GLY A 299 -0.13 -1.68 -1.14
C GLY A 299 0.44 -0.33 -0.72
N GLY A 300 1.59 -0.38 -0.11
CA GLY A 300 2.29 0.72 0.53
C GLY A 300 2.44 0.48 2.02
N THR A 301 3.57 0.92 2.55
CA THR A 301 3.94 0.73 3.94
C THR A 301 3.96 2.07 4.65
N TRP A 302 3.18 2.17 5.71
CA TRP A 302 3.19 3.31 6.63
C TRP A 302 3.96 2.99 7.89
N LEU A 303 4.75 3.94 8.33
CA LEU A 303 5.47 3.97 9.59
C LEU A 303 4.59 4.70 10.60
N LEU A 304 4.08 4.00 11.61
CA LEU A 304 3.18 4.53 12.62
C LEU A 304 3.90 4.61 13.97
N ALA A 305 3.83 5.77 14.62
CA ALA A 305 4.39 5.97 15.95
C ALA A 305 3.46 5.37 17.03
N ALA A 306 3.95 4.44 17.84
CA ALA A 306 3.15 3.85 18.91
C ALA A 306 2.94 4.84 20.06
N ALA A 307 1.70 4.91 20.55
CA ALA A 307 1.39 5.70 21.73
C ALA A 307 2.13 5.17 22.97
N GLY A 308 2.80 6.05 23.70
CA GLY A 308 3.58 5.68 24.89
C GLY A 308 5.04 5.33 24.61
N SER A 309 5.50 5.43 23.36
CA SER A 309 6.94 5.38 23.04
C SER A 309 7.72 6.44 23.84
N ASP A 310 8.89 6.08 24.30
CA ASP A 310 9.84 6.97 24.96
C ASP A 310 11.00 7.39 24.04
N ASN A 311 10.97 6.97 22.76
CA ASN A 311 11.97 7.25 21.73
C ASN A 311 11.49 8.26 20.69
N THR A 312 10.84 9.34 21.12
CA THR A 312 10.17 10.31 20.22
C THR A 312 11.12 11.04 19.28
N ASP A 313 12.37 11.30 19.70
CA ASP A 313 13.36 11.97 18.85
C ASP A 313 13.81 11.04 17.71
N MET A 314 14.01 9.76 18.00
CA MET A 314 14.37 8.77 16.99
C MET A 314 13.23 8.51 16.01
N LEU A 315 11.98 8.46 16.48
CA LEU A 315 10.79 8.38 15.62
C LEU A 315 10.75 9.54 14.61
N LYS A 316 10.94 10.76 15.10
CA LYS A 316 10.98 11.95 14.24
C LYS A 316 12.09 11.87 13.20
N ASP A 317 13.30 11.51 13.63
CA ASP A 317 14.47 11.40 12.74
C ASP A 317 14.29 10.33 11.67
N ILE A 318 13.68 9.18 12.02
CA ILE A 318 13.30 8.14 11.05
C ILE A 318 12.30 8.69 10.03
N PHE A 319 11.26 9.38 10.47
CA PHE A 319 10.26 9.94 9.56
C PHE A 319 10.89 10.97 8.62
N GLU A 320 11.76 11.87 9.13
CA GLU A 320 12.49 12.84 8.31
C GLU A 320 13.44 12.16 7.32
N THR A 321 14.14 11.10 7.74
CA THR A 321 15.06 10.36 6.89
C THR A 321 14.38 9.74 5.68
N PHE A 322 13.21 9.10 5.89
CA PHE A 322 12.53 8.33 4.86
C PHE A 322 11.45 9.10 4.07
N THR A 323 11.22 10.39 4.40
CA THR A 323 10.22 11.20 3.68
C THR A 323 10.68 12.59 3.27
N VAL A 324 11.74 13.12 3.92
CA VAL A 324 12.21 14.50 3.70
C VAL A 324 13.66 14.55 3.21
N ASN A 325 14.52 13.65 3.68
CA ASN A 325 15.93 13.63 3.29
C ASN A 325 16.10 13.22 1.82
N THR A 326 16.20 14.21 0.94
CA THR A 326 16.28 13.99 -0.52
C THR A 326 17.49 13.16 -0.95
N GLU A 327 18.62 13.20 -0.23
CA GLU A 327 19.80 12.37 -0.54
C GLU A 327 19.50 10.89 -0.34
N VAL A 328 18.84 10.53 0.76
CA VAL A 328 18.40 9.16 1.03
C VAL A 328 17.35 8.72 0.01
N LEU A 329 16.33 9.55 -0.23
CA LEU A 329 15.26 9.23 -1.16
C LEU A 329 15.76 9.05 -2.61
N GLU A 330 16.72 9.86 -3.07
CA GLU A 330 17.34 9.68 -4.38
C GLU A 330 18.12 8.36 -4.49
N LYS A 331 18.78 7.93 -3.40
CA LYS A 331 19.43 6.61 -3.36
C LYS A 331 18.40 5.48 -3.39
N MET A 332 17.32 5.58 -2.66
CA MET A 332 16.24 4.58 -2.69
C MET A 332 15.63 4.43 -4.09
N VAL A 333 15.46 5.54 -4.83
CA VAL A 333 15.02 5.46 -6.24
C VAL A 333 16.05 4.75 -7.09
N LYS A 334 17.33 5.14 -7.00
CA LYS A 334 18.40 4.65 -7.88
C LYS A 334 18.81 3.21 -7.59
N ASP A 335 18.99 2.89 -6.30
CA ASP A 335 19.66 1.67 -5.88
C ASP A 335 18.68 0.55 -5.56
N ASP A 336 17.43 0.90 -5.22
CA ASP A 336 16.40 -0.04 -4.77
C ASP A 336 15.12 0.02 -5.61
N ASN A 337 15.11 0.83 -6.66
CA ASN A 337 13.96 0.99 -7.57
C ASN A 337 12.65 1.35 -6.85
N GLN A 338 12.72 2.20 -5.80
CA GLN A 338 11.57 2.60 -5.02
C GLN A 338 10.88 3.82 -5.61
N TYR A 339 9.55 3.82 -5.61
CA TYR A 339 8.77 5.03 -5.86
C TYR A 339 8.48 5.73 -4.53
N VAL A 340 9.38 6.67 -4.16
CA VAL A 340 9.39 7.32 -2.85
C VAL A 340 8.29 8.37 -2.69
N ASN A 341 7.91 8.65 -1.43
CA ASN A 341 6.88 9.63 -1.09
C ASN A 341 7.41 11.08 -1.06
N ASN A 342 7.98 11.51 -2.18
CA ASN A 342 8.47 12.88 -2.35
C ASN A 342 8.37 13.30 -3.82
N THR A 343 7.43 14.19 -4.13
CA THR A 343 7.12 14.63 -5.49
C THR A 343 8.29 15.28 -6.21
N ASP A 344 9.18 16.00 -5.51
CA ASP A 344 10.32 16.67 -6.12
C ASP A 344 11.38 15.65 -6.53
N VAL A 345 11.64 14.66 -5.67
CA VAL A 345 12.59 13.58 -5.98
C VAL A 345 12.08 12.74 -7.15
N VAL A 346 10.85 12.24 -7.10
CA VAL A 346 10.35 11.39 -8.19
C VAL A 346 10.22 12.16 -9.50
N LYS A 347 9.85 13.45 -9.45
CA LYS A 347 9.80 14.31 -10.64
C LYS A 347 11.16 14.42 -11.34
N LYS A 348 12.25 14.56 -10.59
CA LYS A 348 13.62 14.61 -11.13
C LYS A 348 13.93 13.38 -11.98
N PHE A 349 13.57 12.18 -11.52
CA PHE A 349 13.80 10.95 -12.27
C PHE A 349 12.77 10.73 -13.38
N ALA A 350 11.52 11.13 -13.17
CA ALA A 350 10.47 11.04 -14.18
C ALA A 350 10.77 11.90 -15.42
N GLU A 351 11.43 13.03 -15.23
CA GLU A 351 11.78 13.97 -16.31
C GLU A 351 13.20 13.72 -16.91
N ASP A 352 13.97 12.76 -16.35
CA ASP A 352 15.28 12.40 -16.88
C ASP A 352 15.12 11.39 -18.05
N PRO A 353 15.41 11.80 -19.28
CA PRO A 353 15.27 10.92 -20.46
C PRO A 353 16.28 9.76 -20.48
N ASN A 354 17.31 9.81 -19.64
CA ASN A 354 18.33 8.76 -19.55
C ASN A 354 18.11 7.83 -18.34
N TYR A 355 17.07 8.08 -17.54
CA TYR A 355 16.74 7.21 -16.43
C TYR A 355 15.94 6.01 -16.90
N GLY A 356 16.42 4.84 -16.56
CA GLY A 356 15.76 3.56 -16.77
C GLY A 356 16.58 2.51 -16.04
N ASN A 357 16.08 2.11 -14.86
CA ASN A 357 16.87 1.35 -13.88
C ASN A 357 16.53 -0.14 -13.85
N THR A 358 15.35 -0.51 -14.31
CA THR A 358 14.83 -1.85 -14.16
C THR A 358 15.15 -2.70 -15.39
N ALA A 359 16.06 -3.68 -15.25
CA ALA A 359 16.46 -4.58 -16.34
C ALA A 359 15.26 -5.35 -16.93
N ILE A 360 14.26 -5.69 -16.11
CA ILE A 360 13.08 -6.41 -16.55
C ILE A 360 12.27 -5.62 -17.59
N LEU A 361 12.27 -4.28 -17.51
CA LEU A 361 11.58 -3.37 -18.41
C LEU A 361 12.46 -2.86 -19.58
N ASP A 362 13.60 -3.49 -19.82
CA ASP A 362 14.52 -3.13 -20.92
C ASP A 362 14.98 -1.66 -20.85
N GLY A 363 15.14 -1.12 -19.65
CA GLY A 363 15.57 0.25 -19.41
C GLY A 363 14.47 1.31 -19.62
N GLN A 364 13.20 0.94 -19.69
CA GLN A 364 12.10 1.91 -19.68
C GLN A 364 12.11 2.72 -18.37
N ASN A 365 11.86 4.01 -18.43
CA ASN A 365 11.65 4.86 -17.27
C ASN A 365 10.24 4.65 -16.70
N ASP A 366 10.09 3.71 -15.78
CA ASP A 366 8.84 3.41 -15.09
C ASP A 366 8.42 4.51 -14.11
N ILE A 367 9.39 5.22 -13.50
CA ILE A 367 9.11 6.37 -12.63
C ILE A 367 8.31 7.44 -13.37
N ALA A 368 8.54 7.64 -14.67
CA ALA A 368 7.77 8.58 -15.49
C ALA A 368 6.29 8.17 -15.60
N ILE A 369 6.02 6.87 -15.72
CA ILE A 369 4.65 6.32 -15.77
C ILE A 369 3.98 6.45 -14.40
N PHE A 370 4.65 6.00 -13.34
CA PHE A 370 4.14 6.10 -11.98
C PHE A 370 3.90 7.55 -11.54
N TYR A 371 4.77 8.48 -11.94
CA TYR A 371 4.59 9.92 -11.66
C TYR A 371 3.33 10.50 -12.28
N GLN A 372 2.93 10.01 -13.46
CA GLN A 372 1.66 10.40 -14.06
C GLN A 372 0.47 9.80 -13.32
N LEU A 373 0.54 8.50 -12.99
CA LEU A 373 -0.53 7.77 -12.29
C LEU A 373 -0.78 8.31 -10.88
N ALA A 374 0.28 8.63 -10.13
CA ALA A 374 0.19 9.08 -8.75
C ALA A 374 -0.63 10.38 -8.58
N LYS A 375 -0.76 11.20 -9.63
CA LYS A 375 -1.55 12.44 -9.61
C LYS A 375 -3.05 12.20 -9.59
N ASP A 376 -3.48 11.04 -10.10
CA ASP A 376 -4.89 10.67 -10.26
C ASP A 376 -5.38 9.74 -9.15
N ILE A 377 -4.48 9.32 -8.23
CA ILE A 377 -4.84 8.49 -7.07
C ILE A 377 -5.62 9.30 -6.06
N LYS A 378 -6.71 8.72 -5.59
CA LYS A 378 -7.57 9.25 -4.55
C LYS A 378 -7.60 8.30 -3.36
N TRP A 379 -7.74 8.86 -2.16
CA TRP A 379 -8.02 8.14 -0.94
C TRP A 379 -9.38 8.60 -0.43
N GLU A 380 -10.42 8.11 -1.07
CA GLU A 380 -11.80 8.45 -0.76
C GLU A 380 -12.60 7.17 -0.54
N ASN A 381 -13.59 7.21 0.35
CA ASN A 381 -14.47 6.08 0.66
C ASN A 381 -13.78 4.83 1.24
N HIS A 382 -12.49 4.93 1.59
CA HIS A 382 -11.79 3.85 2.30
C HIS A 382 -12.25 3.75 3.76
N THR A 383 -12.47 2.52 4.22
CA THR A 383 -12.95 2.23 5.57
C THR A 383 -12.24 1.02 6.18
N ASN A 384 -12.42 0.81 7.47
CA ASN A 384 -11.89 -0.36 8.17
C ASN A 384 -12.56 -1.69 7.75
N TYR A 385 -13.58 -1.64 6.91
CA TYR A 385 -14.23 -2.82 6.36
C TYR A 385 -13.55 -3.35 5.10
N ASP A 386 -12.78 -2.52 4.41
CA ASP A 386 -12.32 -2.75 3.04
C ASP A 386 -11.49 -4.03 2.91
N GLN A 387 -10.52 -4.25 3.81
CA GLN A 387 -9.66 -5.43 3.75
C GLN A 387 -10.48 -6.72 3.70
N LEU A 388 -11.26 -6.98 4.75
CA LEU A 388 -11.97 -8.25 4.88
C LEU A 388 -13.11 -8.40 3.86
N LEU A 389 -13.77 -7.29 3.46
CA LEU A 389 -14.82 -7.37 2.45
C LEU A 389 -14.25 -7.58 1.04
N ASN A 390 -13.16 -6.91 0.69
CA ASN A 390 -12.46 -7.12 -0.57
C ASN A 390 -11.91 -8.54 -0.70
N GLU A 391 -11.20 -9.03 0.33
CA GLU A 391 -10.65 -10.38 0.36
C GLU A 391 -11.77 -11.44 0.36
N GLY A 392 -12.79 -11.25 1.20
CA GLY A 392 -13.94 -12.15 1.31
C GLY A 392 -14.69 -12.29 -0.02
N LEU A 393 -14.98 -11.17 -0.71
CA LEU A 393 -15.63 -11.20 -2.01
C LEU A 393 -14.81 -11.97 -3.04
N GLN A 394 -13.52 -11.65 -3.17
CA GLN A 394 -12.64 -12.32 -4.12
C GLN A 394 -12.52 -13.82 -3.82
N ASN A 395 -12.33 -14.21 -2.56
CA ASN A 395 -12.20 -15.61 -2.16
C ASN A 395 -13.49 -16.42 -2.45
N LYS A 396 -14.67 -15.83 -2.20
CA LYS A 396 -15.93 -16.54 -2.44
C LYS A 396 -16.27 -16.60 -3.94
N LEU A 397 -15.98 -15.57 -4.70
CA LEU A 397 -16.15 -15.61 -6.15
C LEU A 397 -15.13 -16.53 -6.83
N GLN A 398 -13.94 -16.73 -6.27
CA GLN A 398 -13.00 -17.71 -6.78
C GLN A 398 -13.57 -19.13 -6.78
N GLU A 399 -14.35 -19.50 -5.76
CA GLU A 399 -15.03 -20.80 -5.71
C GLU A 399 -16.00 -21.00 -6.89
N PHE A 400 -16.70 -19.93 -7.29
CA PHE A 400 -17.56 -19.91 -8.46
C PHE A 400 -16.76 -19.97 -9.76
N TYR A 401 -15.73 -19.14 -9.94
CA TYR A 401 -14.91 -19.11 -11.14
C TYR A 401 -14.13 -20.41 -11.39
N LYS A 402 -13.79 -21.14 -10.32
CA LYS A 402 -13.22 -22.51 -10.41
C LYS A 402 -14.27 -23.60 -10.64
N GLY A 403 -15.55 -23.25 -10.71
CA GLY A 403 -16.65 -24.18 -10.94
C GLY A 403 -17.02 -25.06 -9.73
N SER A 404 -16.57 -24.68 -8.52
CA SER A 404 -16.85 -25.43 -7.29
C SER A 404 -18.28 -25.22 -6.79
N VAL A 405 -18.85 -24.04 -7.04
CA VAL A 405 -20.21 -23.64 -6.67
C VAL A 405 -20.82 -22.78 -7.77
N ASP A 406 -22.14 -22.57 -7.76
CA ASP A 406 -22.78 -21.56 -8.59
C ASP A 406 -22.60 -20.13 -8.00
N LYS A 407 -22.90 -19.11 -8.78
CA LYS A 407 -22.72 -17.71 -8.41
C LYS A 407 -23.57 -17.30 -7.22
N GLU A 408 -24.81 -17.78 -7.16
CA GLU A 408 -25.74 -17.51 -6.07
C GLU A 408 -25.19 -18.06 -4.75
N THR A 409 -24.70 -19.30 -4.77
CA THR A 409 -24.04 -19.92 -3.62
C THR A 409 -22.80 -19.16 -3.20
N ALA A 410 -21.93 -18.72 -4.15
CA ALA A 410 -20.75 -17.93 -3.83
C ALA A 410 -21.12 -16.61 -3.14
N MET A 411 -22.11 -15.89 -3.64
CA MET A 411 -22.59 -14.64 -3.02
C MET A 411 -23.23 -14.88 -1.64
N ASN A 412 -23.99 -15.94 -1.47
CA ASN A 412 -24.53 -16.31 -0.16
C ASN A 412 -23.43 -16.65 0.85
N ASN A 413 -22.38 -17.36 0.40
CA ASN A 413 -21.20 -17.63 1.22
C ASN A 413 -20.45 -16.33 1.61
N PHE A 414 -20.41 -15.34 0.72
CA PHE A 414 -19.86 -14.03 1.03
C PHE A 414 -20.70 -13.29 2.09
N TYR A 415 -22.03 -13.31 1.99
CA TYR A 415 -22.89 -12.71 3.01
C TYR A 415 -22.78 -13.40 4.36
N GLN A 416 -22.63 -14.72 4.38
CA GLN A 416 -22.35 -15.45 5.63
C GLN A 416 -21.01 -15.04 6.24
N TYR A 417 -19.96 -14.98 5.43
CA TYR A 417 -18.65 -14.50 5.86
C TYR A 417 -18.73 -13.10 6.47
N ILE A 418 -19.46 -12.16 5.85
CA ILE A 418 -19.66 -10.82 6.43
C ILE A 418 -20.29 -10.90 7.82
N LYS A 419 -21.29 -11.76 8.03
CA LYS A 419 -21.94 -11.93 9.34
C LYS A 419 -21.01 -12.51 10.40
N GLU A 420 -20.03 -13.32 10.00
CA GLU A 420 -19.02 -13.88 10.90
C GLU A 420 -18.00 -12.81 11.33
N VAL A 421 -17.51 -12.00 10.39
CA VAL A 421 -16.48 -11.00 10.69
C VAL A 421 -17.05 -9.67 11.20
N TYR A 422 -18.25 -9.30 10.74
CA TYR A 422 -18.94 -8.06 11.10
C TYR A 422 -20.43 -8.31 11.39
N PRO A 423 -20.80 -8.87 12.55
CA PRO A 423 -22.17 -9.27 12.87
C PRO A 423 -23.21 -8.14 12.78
N ASN A 424 -22.75 -6.89 12.95
CA ASN A 424 -23.63 -5.71 12.99
C ASN A 424 -23.96 -5.14 11.60
N ILE A 425 -23.31 -5.60 10.53
CA ILE A 425 -23.61 -5.10 9.18
C ILE A 425 -25.00 -5.61 8.77
N VAL A 426 -25.82 -4.68 8.27
CA VAL A 426 -27.14 -4.99 7.70
C VAL A 426 -26.93 -5.42 6.24
N LEU A 427 -27.24 -6.66 5.93
CA LEU A 427 -27.18 -7.18 4.55
C LEU A 427 -28.37 -6.71 3.72
N PRO A 428 -28.24 -6.66 2.36
CA PRO A 428 -29.38 -6.42 1.48
C PRO A 428 -30.52 -7.42 1.76
N GLU A 429 -31.74 -7.00 1.59
CA GLU A 429 -32.88 -7.92 1.58
C GLU A 429 -32.76 -8.86 0.36
N ALA A 430 -33.01 -10.17 0.58
CA ALA A 430 -32.91 -11.21 -0.43
C ALA A 430 -33.98 -11.06 -1.54
#